data_7749925b7661fcc50fa09fc60e3c7511
#
_entry.id   7749925b7661fcc50fa09fc60e3c7511
#
_cell.length_a   1.000
_cell.length_b   1.000
_cell.length_c   1.000
_cell.angle_alpha   90.00
_cell.angle_beta   90.00
_cell.angle_gamma   90.00
#
_symmetry.space_group_name_H-M   'P 1'
#
loop_
_entity.id
_entity.type
_entity.pdbx_description
1 polymer ?
#
loop_
_entity_poly.entity_id
_entity_poly.type
_entity_poly.pdbx_seq_one_letter_code
_entity_poly.pdbx_strand_id
1 'polypeptide(L)'
;MLALAAPAQAQARAAEPAPIPERGVVQLSAGQAAKMFRVVPVKATGRKLQAVAAADACDYYEPIWDITYVPTGQHLWAQATRTKPCSNATKVTRILERATVVVEAEPIVGLTFGASSVREDPKSFPNTYYTARGAQPFTYCPPDGNACVSGTFNIDVYANPNRFIYDYGYFS
;
A
#
# COMPACT_ATOMS: atom_id res chain seq x y z
N MET A 1 0.58 60.85 27.14
CA MET A 1 0.68 59.39 27.15
C MET A 1 -0.38 58.83 26.21
N LEU A 2 0.02 58.38 25.00
CA LEU A 2 -0.90 57.76 24.05
C LEU A 2 -0.77 56.26 24.23
N ALA A 3 -1.87 55.57 24.54
CA ALA A 3 -1.94 54.11 24.58
C ALA A 3 -2.26 53.59 23.16
N LEU A 4 -1.33 52.83 22.58
CA LEU A 4 -1.53 52.09 21.33
C LEU A 4 -2.29 50.81 21.63
N ALA A 5 -3.51 50.70 21.10
CA ALA A 5 -4.30 49.48 21.11
C ALA A 5 -3.74 48.54 20.02
N ALA A 6 -3.37 47.29 20.40
CA ALA A 6 -2.95 46.23 19.46
C ALA A 6 -4.19 45.64 18.77
N PRO A 7 -4.12 45.33 17.46
CA PRO A 7 -5.22 44.69 16.76
C PRO A 7 -5.36 43.22 17.19
N ALA A 8 -6.59 42.83 17.54
CA ALA A 8 -6.95 41.44 17.80
C ALA A 8 -6.84 40.62 16.49
N GLN A 9 -5.93 39.67 16.46
CA GLN A 9 -5.84 38.68 15.36
C GLN A 9 -7.01 37.68 15.49
N ALA A 10 -7.95 37.77 14.56
CA ALA A 10 -8.97 36.74 14.38
C ALA A 10 -8.31 35.47 13.88
N GLN A 11 -8.12 34.47 14.74
CA GLN A 11 -7.75 33.13 14.34
C GLN A 11 -8.89 32.56 13.51
N ALA A 12 -8.62 32.33 12.21
CA ALA A 12 -9.50 31.53 11.35
C ALA A 12 -9.58 30.13 11.91
N ARG A 13 -10.71 29.76 12.47
CA ARG A 13 -11.03 28.41 12.92
C ARG A 13 -11.10 27.55 11.67
N ALA A 14 -10.19 26.57 11.54
CA ALA A 14 -10.27 25.58 10.49
C ALA A 14 -11.67 24.96 10.52
N ALA A 15 -12.35 24.99 9.40
CA ALA A 15 -13.67 24.40 9.27
C ALA A 15 -13.56 22.89 9.58
N GLU A 16 -14.32 22.45 10.57
CA GLU A 16 -14.46 21.03 10.90
C GLU A 16 -15.01 20.30 9.67
N PRO A 17 -14.38 19.20 9.22
CA PRO A 17 -14.85 18.49 8.04
C PRO A 17 -16.30 18.06 8.27
N ALA A 18 -17.15 18.32 7.29
CA ALA A 18 -18.57 17.97 7.35
C ALA A 18 -18.72 16.47 7.65
N PRO A 19 -19.64 16.08 8.55
CA PRO A 19 -19.86 14.67 8.88
C PRO A 19 -20.20 13.90 7.59
N ILE A 20 -19.49 12.80 7.36
CA ILE A 20 -19.77 11.89 6.26
C ILE A 20 -21.20 11.37 6.49
N PRO A 21 -22.11 11.52 5.51
CA PRO A 21 -23.47 11.00 5.65
C PRO A 21 -23.42 9.51 5.97
N GLU A 22 -24.30 9.01 6.83
CA GLU A 22 -24.45 7.61 7.20
C GLU A 22 -24.87 6.77 5.97
N ARG A 23 -23.95 6.61 5.03
CA ARG A 23 -24.11 5.72 3.88
C ARG A 23 -23.66 4.34 4.31
N GLY A 24 -24.49 3.33 4.05
CA GLY A 24 -24.09 1.95 4.30
C GLY A 24 -22.76 1.65 3.59
N VAL A 25 -21.88 0.90 4.26
CA VAL A 25 -20.61 0.44 3.66
C VAL A 25 -20.85 -0.94 3.05
N VAL A 26 -20.52 -1.08 1.77
CA VAL A 26 -20.61 -2.35 1.03
C VAL A 26 -19.22 -2.98 0.98
N GLN A 27 -19.08 -4.18 1.52
CA GLN A 27 -17.86 -4.98 1.36
C GLN A 27 -17.78 -5.49 -0.07
N LEU A 28 -16.70 -5.15 -0.77
CA LEU A 28 -16.48 -5.60 -2.14
C LEU A 28 -15.88 -7.00 -2.19
N SER A 29 -16.38 -7.82 -3.10
CA SER A 29 -15.61 -8.98 -3.57
C SER A 29 -14.47 -8.55 -4.49
N ALA A 30 -13.45 -9.40 -4.65
CA ALA A 30 -12.32 -9.11 -5.54
C ALA A 30 -12.76 -8.73 -6.97
N GLY A 31 -13.77 -9.44 -7.51
CA GLY A 31 -14.31 -9.16 -8.84
C GLY A 31 -15.07 -7.83 -8.96
N GLN A 32 -15.72 -7.39 -7.90
CA GLN A 32 -16.36 -6.06 -7.84
C GLN A 32 -15.31 -4.97 -7.72
N ALA A 33 -14.32 -5.16 -6.85
CA ALA A 33 -13.22 -4.23 -6.69
C ALA A 33 -12.44 -4.03 -8.00
N ALA A 34 -12.14 -5.09 -8.74
CA ALA A 34 -11.45 -5.03 -10.04
C ALA A 34 -12.23 -4.26 -11.12
N LYS A 35 -13.55 -4.10 -10.99
CA LYS A 35 -14.37 -3.27 -11.89
C LYS A 35 -14.38 -1.80 -11.47
N MET A 36 -14.25 -1.52 -10.19
CA MET A 36 -14.31 -0.16 -9.62
C MET A 36 -12.95 0.51 -9.54
N PHE A 37 -11.89 -0.27 -9.40
CA PHE A 37 -10.53 0.24 -9.23
C PHE A 37 -9.61 -0.35 -10.27
N ARG A 38 -8.81 0.53 -10.90
CA ARG A 38 -7.69 0.14 -11.74
C ARG A 38 -6.43 0.12 -10.90
N VAL A 39 -5.65 -0.94 -11.06
CA VAL A 39 -4.38 -1.17 -10.37
C VAL A 39 -3.27 -1.23 -11.41
N VAL A 40 -2.25 -0.40 -11.24
CA VAL A 40 -1.13 -0.31 -12.19
C VAL A 40 0.19 -0.31 -11.45
N PRO A 41 1.16 -1.17 -11.83
CA PRO A 41 2.50 -1.08 -11.25
C PRO A 41 3.19 0.21 -11.68
N VAL A 42 3.70 0.98 -10.72
CA VAL A 42 4.44 2.23 -10.97
C VAL A 42 5.93 1.93 -11.13
N LYS A 43 6.44 0.99 -10.36
CA LYS A 43 7.83 0.58 -10.40
C LYS A 43 7.91 -0.85 -10.91
N ALA A 44 8.82 -1.08 -11.85
CA ALA A 44 8.95 -2.34 -12.56
C ALA A 44 8.89 -3.56 -11.63
N THR A 45 7.95 -4.43 -11.97
CA THR A 45 7.76 -5.74 -11.38
C THR A 45 8.79 -6.71 -11.95
N GLY A 46 9.44 -7.46 -11.10
CA GLY A 46 10.40 -8.48 -11.49
C GLY A 46 11.81 -7.93 -11.76
N ARG A 47 12.73 -8.25 -10.87
CA ARG A 47 14.14 -7.92 -10.99
C ARG A 47 14.98 -9.19 -10.83
N LYS A 48 15.85 -9.43 -11.80
CA LYS A 48 16.94 -10.39 -11.60
C LYS A 48 18.05 -9.67 -10.85
N LEU A 49 18.26 -10.01 -9.61
CA LEU A 49 19.30 -9.44 -8.78
C LEU A 49 20.66 -10.00 -9.22
N GLN A 50 21.69 -9.17 -9.30
CA GLN A 50 23.01 -9.63 -9.72
C GLN A 50 23.53 -10.73 -8.80
N ALA A 51 23.97 -11.83 -9.38
CA ALA A 51 24.57 -12.93 -8.65
C ALA A 51 25.92 -12.49 -8.08
N VAL A 52 25.96 -12.31 -6.76
CA VAL A 52 27.23 -12.20 -6.03
C VAL A 52 27.56 -13.57 -5.46
N ALA A 53 28.75 -14.06 -5.76
CA ALA A 53 29.19 -15.39 -5.38
C ALA A 53 29.20 -15.58 -3.85
N ALA A 54 28.66 -16.70 -3.39
CA ALA A 54 28.96 -17.44 -2.15
C ALA A 54 28.70 -16.79 -0.77
N ALA A 55 28.39 -15.51 -0.63
CA ALA A 55 28.00 -14.92 0.65
C ALA A 55 26.52 -14.58 0.65
N ASP A 56 25.86 -14.63 1.82
CA ASP A 56 24.50 -14.11 2.00
C ASP A 56 24.38 -12.68 1.52
N ALA A 57 23.79 -12.46 0.36
CA ALA A 57 23.54 -11.13 -0.14
C ALA A 57 22.09 -10.76 0.11
N CYS A 58 21.85 -9.52 0.57
CA CYS A 58 20.52 -9.02 0.89
C CYS A 58 20.16 -7.91 -0.09
N ASP A 59 19.01 -8.03 -0.70
CA ASP A 59 18.53 -7.07 -1.69
C ASP A 59 17.23 -6.41 -1.23
N TYR A 60 17.19 -5.10 -1.30
CA TYR A 60 15.98 -4.34 -1.00
C TYR A 60 15.05 -4.35 -2.21
N TYR A 61 13.78 -4.66 -1.97
CA TYR A 61 12.74 -4.68 -2.98
C TYR A 61 11.48 -3.97 -2.48
N GLU A 62 11.01 -3.03 -3.27
CA GLU A 62 9.84 -2.19 -2.96
C GLU A 62 9.00 -2.00 -4.22
N PRO A 63 8.12 -2.96 -4.55
CA PRO A 63 7.12 -2.75 -5.58
C PRO A 63 6.11 -1.71 -5.12
N ILE A 64 5.76 -0.80 -6.03
CA ILE A 64 4.76 0.25 -5.83
C ILE A 64 3.65 0.07 -6.84
N TRP A 65 2.41 0.11 -6.37
CA TRP A 65 1.22 -0.03 -7.18
C TRP A 65 0.29 1.15 -6.94
N ASP A 66 -0.17 1.77 -8.03
CA ASP A 66 -1.17 2.84 -8.02
C ASP A 66 -2.57 2.30 -8.08
N ILE A 67 -3.46 2.90 -7.31
CA ILE A 67 -4.88 2.59 -7.27
C ILE A 67 -5.68 3.82 -7.72
N THR A 68 -6.47 3.63 -8.76
CA THR A 68 -7.30 4.67 -9.39
C THR A 68 -8.76 4.24 -9.37
N TYR A 69 -9.66 5.15 -8.99
CA TYR A 69 -11.11 4.93 -9.09
C TYR A 69 -11.57 5.10 -10.54
N VAL A 70 -12.05 4.00 -11.15
CA VAL A 70 -12.36 3.94 -12.59
C VAL A 70 -13.43 4.93 -13.04
N PRO A 71 -14.56 5.11 -12.32
CA PRO A 71 -15.64 5.98 -12.79
C PRO A 71 -15.22 7.45 -13.02
N THR A 72 -14.28 7.95 -12.26
CA THR A 72 -13.81 9.35 -12.37
C THR A 72 -12.39 9.47 -12.90
N GLY A 73 -11.63 8.37 -12.94
CA GLY A 73 -10.20 8.38 -13.23
C GLY A 73 -9.33 8.99 -12.11
N GLN A 74 -9.93 9.21 -10.92
CA GLN A 74 -9.23 9.79 -9.79
C GLN A 74 -8.19 8.82 -9.23
N HIS A 75 -6.92 9.25 -9.15
CA HIS A 75 -5.91 8.56 -8.36
C HIS A 75 -6.28 8.62 -6.88
N LEU A 76 -6.26 7.49 -6.19
CA LEU A 76 -6.64 7.40 -4.79
C LEU A 76 -5.42 7.28 -3.86
N TRP A 77 -4.54 6.32 -4.13
CA TRP A 77 -3.29 6.14 -3.37
C TRP A 77 -2.32 5.26 -4.14
N ALA A 78 -1.06 5.30 -3.72
CA ALA A 78 -0.05 4.31 -4.06
C ALA A 78 0.35 3.51 -2.82
N GLN A 79 0.52 2.21 -3.00
CA GLN A 79 0.91 1.27 -1.93
C GLN A 79 2.19 0.55 -2.30
N ALA A 80 3.06 0.34 -1.31
CA ALA A 80 4.25 -0.50 -1.44
C ALA A 80 4.25 -1.64 -0.43
N THR A 81 4.86 -2.77 -0.82
CA THR A 81 5.28 -3.82 0.10
C THR A 81 6.80 -3.91 0.08
N ARG A 82 7.44 -3.49 1.16
CA ARG A 82 8.89 -3.46 1.33
C ARG A 82 9.39 -4.78 1.85
N THR A 83 10.40 -5.35 1.20
CA THR A 83 11.08 -6.56 1.69
C THR A 83 12.57 -6.46 1.45
N LYS A 84 13.35 -7.09 2.34
CA LYS A 84 14.80 -7.20 2.17
C LYS A 84 15.22 -8.64 2.42
N PRO A 85 14.95 -9.54 1.46
CA PRO A 85 15.40 -10.92 1.56
C PRO A 85 16.92 -11.02 1.40
N CYS A 86 17.51 -11.91 2.18
CA CYS A 86 18.89 -12.35 2.05
C CYS A 86 18.90 -13.78 1.49
N SER A 87 19.78 -14.06 0.55
CA SER A 87 19.89 -15.39 -0.06
C SER A 87 21.33 -15.78 -0.35
N ASN A 88 21.61 -17.06 -0.28
CA ASN A 88 22.78 -17.68 -0.88
C ASN A 88 22.39 -18.33 -2.23
N ALA A 89 23.31 -19.08 -2.85
CA ALA A 89 23.05 -19.71 -4.16
C ALA A 89 21.85 -20.68 -4.19
N THR A 90 21.40 -21.18 -3.04
CA THR A 90 20.41 -22.27 -2.96
C THR A 90 19.18 -21.97 -2.12
N LYS A 91 19.28 -21.02 -1.20
CA LYS A 91 18.20 -20.74 -0.23
C LYS A 91 18.07 -19.26 0.09
N VAL A 92 16.86 -18.84 0.36
CA VAL A 92 16.58 -17.60 1.12
C VAL A 92 16.90 -17.90 2.58
N THR A 93 17.81 -17.14 3.17
CA THR A 93 18.41 -17.43 4.48
C THR A 93 17.77 -16.64 5.61
N ARG A 94 17.31 -15.43 5.34
CA ARG A 94 16.61 -14.54 6.30
C ARG A 94 15.94 -13.38 5.60
N ILE A 95 15.08 -12.69 6.32
CA ILE A 95 14.44 -11.43 5.88
C ILE A 95 14.82 -10.34 6.89
N LEU A 96 15.39 -9.25 6.42
CA LEU A 96 15.81 -8.12 7.26
C LEU A 96 14.73 -7.05 7.41
N GLU A 97 13.86 -6.90 6.40
CA GLU A 97 12.80 -5.91 6.40
C GLU A 97 11.55 -6.47 5.75
N ARG A 98 10.40 -6.09 6.32
CA ARG A 98 9.07 -6.39 5.79
C ARG A 98 8.08 -5.36 6.31
N ALA A 99 7.45 -4.65 5.40
CA ALA A 99 6.42 -3.66 5.72
C ALA A 99 5.48 -3.48 4.54
N THR A 100 4.23 -3.14 4.83
CA THR A 100 3.31 -2.57 3.84
C THR A 100 2.97 -1.16 4.25
N VAL A 101 3.06 -0.24 3.31
CA VAL A 101 2.87 1.19 3.55
C VAL A 101 2.09 1.82 2.41
N VAL A 102 1.26 2.80 2.73
CA VAL A 102 0.76 3.77 1.77
C VAL A 102 1.91 4.77 1.56
N VAL A 103 2.44 4.84 0.34
CA VAL A 103 3.61 5.67 0.01
C VAL A 103 3.22 7.02 -0.54
N GLU A 104 2.03 7.10 -1.15
CA GLU A 104 1.47 8.33 -1.67
C GLU A 104 -0.04 8.28 -1.49
N ALA A 105 -0.57 9.20 -0.71
CA ALA A 105 -2.00 9.45 -0.59
C ALA A 105 -2.18 10.95 -0.43
N GLU A 106 -2.73 11.59 -1.46
CA GLU A 106 -3.28 12.92 -1.26
C GLU A 106 -4.50 12.82 -0.33
N PRO A 107 -4.79 13.86 0.47
CA PRO A 107 -5.98 13.87 1.30
C PRO A 107 -7.24 13.80 0.43
N ILE A 108 -7.76 12.60 0.23
CA ILE A 108 -8.98 12.39 -0.55
C ILE A 108 -10.16 12.29 0.41
N VAL A 109 -11.13 13.18 0.21
CA VAL A 109 -12.37 13.17 0.99
C VAL A 109 -13.06 11.81 0.80
N GLY A 110 -13.38 11.17 1.91
CA GLY A 110 -14.05 9.88 1.91
C GLY A 110 -13.14 8.65 1.83
N LEU A 111 -11.82 8.80 1.67
CA LEU A 111 -10.87 7.69 1.72
C LEU A 111 -10.28 7.54 3.13
N THR A 112 -10.37 6.35 3.68
CA THR A 112 -9.77 5.98 4.97
C THR A 112 -9.07 4.64 4.88
N PHE A 113 -8.01 4.45 5.68
CA PHE A 113 -7.24 3.22 5.74
C PHE A 113 -7.38 2.55 7.11
N GLY A 114 -7.54 1.22 7.09
CA GLY A 114 -7.38 0.40 8.29
C GLY A 114 -5.90 0.08 8.56
N ALA A 115 -5.64 -0.67 9.62
CA ALA A 115 -4.29 -1.11 9.95
C ALA A 115 -3.72 -2.02 8.87
N SER A 116 -2.55 -1.69 8.35
CA SER A 116 -1.81 -2.53 7.41
C SER A 116 -1.23 -3.77 8.10
N SER A 117 -1.03 -4.84 7.34
CA SER A 117 -0.41 -6.06 7.84
C SER A 117 0.50 -6.70 6.79
N VAL A 118 1.48 -7.49 7.25
CA VAL A 118 2.30 -8.33 6.39
C VAL A 118 2.22 -9.76 6.87
N ARG A 119 1.86 -10.67 5.96
CA ARG A 119 1.88 -12.13 6.19
C ARG A 119 2.99 -12.75 5.36
N GLU A 120 3.71 -13.67 5.96
CA GLU A 120 4.84 -14.38 5.33
C GLU A 120 4.58 -15.86 5.20
N ASP A 121 5.16 -16.44 4.15
CA ASP A 121 5.27 -17.89 3.93
C ASP A 121 6.58 -18.19 3.20
N PRO A 122 7.42 -19.11 3.68
CA PRO A 122 7.33 -19.78 4.98
C PRO A 122 7.74 -18.86 6.14
N LYS A 123 7.32 -19.21 7.34
CA LYS A 123 7.69 -18.47 8.57
C LYS A 123 9.10 -18.82 9.08
N SER A 124 9.71 -19.89 8.55
CA SER A 124 11.01 -20.37 9.00
C SER A 124 12.05 -20.36 7.87
N PHE A 125 13.27 -19.97 8.19
CA PHE A 125 14.41 -19.93 7.29
C PHE A 125 15.53 -20.86 7.80
N PRO A 126 16.41 -21.35 6.90
CA PRO A 126 16.48 -21.07 5.46
C PRO A 126 15.48 -21.88 4.61
N ASN A 127 14.97 -21.31 3.50
CA ASN A 127 14.02 -21.97 2.61
C ASN A 127 14.32 -21.70 1.13
N THR A 128 13.71 -22.50 0.24
CA THR A 128 13.90 -22.39 -1.21
C THR A 128 13.05 -21.29 -1.85
N TYR A 129 12.11 -20.71 -1.12
CA TYR A 129 11.29 -19.60 -1.57
C TYR A 129 10.89 -18.71 -0.38
N TYR A 130 10.39 -17.54 -0.69
CA TYR A 130 9.81 -16.60 0.25
C TYR A 130 8.66 -15.86 -0.42
N THR A 131 7.57 -15.70 0.31
CA THR A 131 6.44 -14.86 -0.09
C THR A 131 6.09 -13.93 1.06
N ALA A 132 5.95 -12.64 0.77
CA ALA A 132 5.35 -11.66 1.66
C ALA A 132 4.07 -11.13 1.04
N ARG A 133 2.96 -11.20 1.76
CA ARG A 133 1.71 -10.54 1.41
C ARG A 133 1.53 -9.31 2.27
N GLY A 134 1.65 -8.14 1.67
CA GLY A 134 1.30 -6.88 2.28
C GLY A 134 -0.17 -6.56 2.02
N ALA A 135 -0.96 -6.36 3.06
CA ALA A 135 -2.39 -6.08 3.00
C ALA A 135 -2.73 -4.71 3.58
N GLN A 136 -3.50 -3.92 2.85
CA GLN A 136 -3.99 -2.61 3.26
C GLN A 136 -5.52 -2.57 3.14
N PRO A 137 -6.23 -2.65 4.27
CA PRO A 137 -7.67 -2.41 4.28
C PRO A 137 -7.98 -0.93 3.98
N PHE A 138 -9.07 -0.69 3.27
CA PHE A 138 -9.52 0.67 2.96
C PHE A 138 -11.05 0.76 2.96
N THR A 139 -11.54 1.97 3.14
CA THR A 139 -12.93 2.36 2.87
C THR A 139 -12.92 3.61 2.03
N TYR A 140 -13.70 3.63 0.98
CA TYR A 140 -13.85 4.78 0.09
C TYR A 140 -15.32 5.13 -0.10
N CYS A 141 -15.65 6.39 0.20
CA CYS A 141 -16.98 6.99 -0.01
C CYS A 141 -16.86 7.99 -1.16
N PRO A 142 -17.22 7.61 -2.39
CA PRO A 142 -17.04 8.50 -3.53
C PRO A 142 -17.95 9.73 -3.43
N PRO A 143 -17.49 10.90 -3.92
CA PRO A 143 -18.23 12.16 -3.81
C PRO A 143 -19.49 12.20 -4.68
N ASP A 144 -19.61 11.31 -5.66
CA ASP A 144 -20.75 11.21 -6.59
C ASP A 144 -22.05 10.70 -5.97
N GLY A 145 -22.04 10.41 -4.68
CA GLY A 145 -23.24 9.98 -3.95
C GLY A 145 -23.43 8.47 -3.92
N ASN A 146 -22.60 7.67 -4.58
CA ASN A 146 -22.62 6.22 -4.49
C ASN A 146 -22.37 5.73 -3.05
N ALA A 147 -22.77 4.49 -2.76
CA ALA A 147 -22.51 3.86 -1.47
C ALA A 147 -21.01 3.83 -1.18
N CYS A 148 -20.64 3.96 0.10
CA CYS A 148 -19.29 3.69 0.54
C CYS A 148 -18.94 2.21 0.27
N VAL A 149 -17.69 1.98 -0.12
CA VAL A 149 -17.19 0.63 -0.40
C VAL A 149 -15.96 0.36 0.46
N SER A 150 -15.80 -0.88 0.89
CA SER A 150 -14.63 -1.32 1.63
C SER A 150 -14.03 -2.57 1.01
N GLY A 151 -12.73 -2.75 1.16
CA GLY A 151 -11.99 -3.89 0.65
C GLY A 151 -10.57 -3.93 1.20
N THR A 152 -9.77 -4.85 0.71
CA THR A 152 -8.35 -4.94 1.03
C THR A 152 -7.56 -5.01 -0.28
N PHE A 153 -6.58 -4.12 -0.43
CA PHE A 153 -5.59 -4.23 -1.50
C PHE A 153 -4.36 -4.96 -0.98
N ASN A 154 -3.90 -5.94 -1.75
CA ASN A 154 -2.77 -6.78 -1.40
C ASN A 154 -1.66 -6.63 -2.43
N ILE A 155 -0.41 -6.69 -1.97
CA ILE A 155 0.77 -6.84 -2.81
C ILE A 155 1.51 -8.07 -2.32
N ASP A 156 1.52 -9.13 -3.12
CA ASP A 156 2.34 -10.32 -2.87
C ASP A 156 3.71 -10.11 -3.51
N VAL A 157 4.76 -10.34 -2.75
CA VAL A 157 6.16 -10.34 -3.21
C VAL A 157 6.70 -11.76 -3.08
N TYR A 158 7.24 -12.27 -4.18
CA TYR A 158 7.85 -13.60 -4.25
C TYR A 158 9.36 -13.47 -4.47
N ALA A 159 10.15 -14.17 -3.70
CA ALA A 159 11.60 -14.26 -3.88
C ALA A 159 12.07 -15.71 -3.86
N ASN A 160 13.03 -16.03 -4.71
CA ASN A 160 13.67 -17.35 -4.77
C ASN A 160 15.20 -17.24 -4.66
N PRO A 161 15.91 -18.34 -4.43
CA PRO A 161 17.36 -18.35 -4.26
C PRO A 161 18.14 -17.87 -5.49
N ASN A 162 17.56 -18.03 -6.68
CA ASN A 162 18.15 -17.53 -7.93
C ASN A 162 18.04 -15.99 -8.04
N ARG A 163 17.65 -15.34 -6.94
CA ARG A 163 17.51 -13.89 -6.81
C ARG A 163 16.53 -13.30 -7.83
N PHE A 164 15.57 -14.09 -8.23
CA PHE A 164 14.43 -13.59 -8.97
C PHE A 164 13.36 -13.16 -7.98
N ILE A 165 12.98 -11.88 -8.03
CA ILE A 165 11.91 -11.30 -7.23
C ILE A 165 10.86 -10.77 -8.20
N TYR A 166 9.60 -11.10 -7.94
CA TYR A 166 8.45 -10.54 -8.66
C TYR A 166 7.32 -10.25 -7.69
N ASP A 167 6.39 -9.42 -8.10
CA ASP A 167 5.27 -8.98 -7.30
C ASP A 167 3.97 -9.02 -8.08
N TYR A 168 2.87 -9.04 -7.34
CA TYR A 168 1.53 -9.05 -7.87
C TYR A 168 0.57 -8.29 -6.97
N GLY A 169 -0.14 -7.29 -7.53
CA GLY A 169 -1.13 -6.49 -6.82
C GLY A 169 -2.56 -6.92 -7.15
N TYR A 170 -3.42 -7.08 -6.13
CA TYR A 170 -4.81 -7.49 -6.30
C TYR A 170 -5.71 -7.10 -5.11
N PHE A 171 -7.01 -7.12 -5.32
CA PHE A 171 -8.01 -6.95 -4.26
C PHE A 171 -8.50 -8.30 -3.71
N SER A 172 -8.83 -8.32 -2.40
CA SER A 172 -9.48 -9.44 -1.73
C SER A 172 -10.63 -8.98 -0.85
#